data_431d2d4cd8f5ec2b4a54b7bec4d9c657
#
_entry.id   431d2d4cd8f5ec2b4a54b7bec4d9c657
#
_cell.length_a   1.000
_cell.length_b   1.000
_cell.length_c   1.000
_cell.angle_alpha   90.00
_cell.angle_beta   90.00
_cell.angle_gamma   90.00
#
_symmetry.space_group_name_H-M   'P 1'
#
loop_
_entity.id
_entity.type
_entity.pdbx_description
1 polymer ?
#
loop_
_entity_poly.entity_id
_entity_poly.type
_entity_poly.pdbx_seq_one_letter_code
_entity_poly.pdbx_strand_id
1 'polypeptide(L)'
;MKRYQAWFARGDVPKARAALAEFDRDLVRRDEGTPDDGGWLFSAESHLELGDSAVALERMQEFGRRWVTASLQDPYIIEMRFILSTTPRLWGRAWMQYGDLAMARGAPAHARRAYKMVVGLWEHGDPVVQPFVTKAKAALAQLGN
;
A
#
# COMPACT_ATOMS: atom_id res chain seq x y z
N MET A 1 11.65 9.84 -5.53
CA MET A 1 10.94 10.17 -4.29
C MET A 1 11.04 11.67 -3.94
N LYS A 2 12.17 12.21 -3.49
CA LYS A 2 12.31 13.62 -3.06
C LYS A 2 11.85 14.67 -4.10
N ARG A 3 12.12 14.42 -5.40
CA ARG A 3 11.72 15.34 -6.49
C ARG A 3 10.20 15.46 -6.64
N TYR A 4 9.49 14.32 -6.61
CA TYR A 4 8.03 14.30 -6.64
C TYR A 4 7.44 15.12 -5.49
N GLN A 5 7.85 14.81 -4.24
CA GLN A 5 7.35 15.50 -3.06
C GLN A 5 7.57 17.02 -3.11
N ALA A 6 8.75 17.44 -3.61
CA ALA A 6 9.07 18.87 -3.74
C ALA A 6 8.18 19.59 -4.76
N TRP A 7 7.85 18.97 -5.90
CA TRP A 7 6.96 19.56 -6.90
C TRP A 7 5.50 19.52 -6.47
N PHE A 8 5.06 18.41 -5.86
CA PHE A 8 3.71 18.25 -5.34
C PHE A 8 3.40 19.28 -4.26
N ALA A 9 4.31 19.49 -3.30
CA ALA A 9 4.18 20.48 -2.25
C ALA A 9 4.12 21.93 -2.77
N ARG A 10 4.66 22.20 -3.97
CA ARG A 10 4.58 23.50 -4.64
C ARG A 10 3.33 23.66 -5.51
N GLY A 11 2.49 22.64 -5.60
CA GLY A 11 1.32 22.64 -6.48
C GLY A 11 1.63 22.48 -7.98
N ASP A 12 2.91 22.20 -8.35
CA ASP A 12 3.31 21.98 -9.74
C ASP A 12 3.01 20.54 -10.15
N VAL A 13 1.73 20.26 -10.36
CA VAL A 13 1.21 18.92 -10.69
C VAL A 13 1.87 18.33 -11.96
N PRO A 14 2.09 19.09 -13.06
CA PRO A 14 2.76 18.55 -14.24
C PRO A 14 4.18 18.03 -13.94
N LYS A 15 4.98 18.80 -13.19
CA LYS A 15 6.33 18.37 -12.80
C LYS A 15 6.32 17.24 -11.77
N ALA A 16 5.34 17.23 -10.86
CA ALA A 16 5.15 16.12 -9.93
C ALA A 16 4.88 14.81 -10.71
N ARG A 17 3.95 14.84 -11.69
CA ARG A 17 3.65 13.68 -12.56
C ARG A 17 4.88 13.20 -13.33
N ALA A 18 5.65 14.11 -13.92
CA ALA A 18 6.87 13.76 -14.65
C ALA A 18 7.91 13.09 -13.73
N ALA A 19 8.11 13.64 -12.53
CA ALA A 19 9.03 13.09 -11.53
C ALA A 19 8.57 11.72 -10.99
N LEU A 20 7.27 11.51 -10.84
CA LEU A 20 6.71 10.22 -10.44
C LEU A 20 6.88 9.18 -11.56
N ALA A 21 6.63 9.53 -12.81
CA ALA A 21 6.82 8.64 -13.95
C ALA A 21 8.32 8.23 -14.13
N GLU A 22 9.25 9.13 -13.83
CA GLU A 22 10.68 8.79 -13.79
C GLU A 22 10.98 7.80 -12.65
N PHE A 23 10.44 8.06 -11.46
CA PHE A 23 10.57 7.18 -10.31
C PHE A 23 10.01 5.77 -10.60
N ASP A 24 8.84 5.67 -11.20
CA ASP A 24 8.21 4.39 -11.55
C ASP A 24 9.04 3.58 -12.55
N ARG A 25 9.62 4.22 -13.56
CA ARG A 25 10.52 3.54 -14.49
C ARG A 25 11.76 3.00 -13.79
N ASP A 26 12.33 3.78 -12.87
CA ASP A 26 13.48 3.36 -12.09
C ASP A 26 13.13 2.25 -11.09
N LEU A 27 11.93 2.29 -10.51
CA LEU A 27 11.42 1.27 -9.60
C LEU A 27 11.33 -0.09 -10.31
N VAL A 28 10.71 -0.14 -11.49
CA VAL A 28 10.61 -1.38 -12.30
C VAL A 28 12.00 -1.90 -12.66
N ARG A 29 12.93 -1.02 -13.06
CA ARG A 29 14.30 -1.42 -13.43
C ARG A 29 15.10 -1.98 -12.26
N ARG A 30 14.97 -1.40 -11.05
CA ARG A 30 15.70 -1.87 -9.86
C ARG A 30 15.20 -3.18 -9.33
N ASP A 31 13.96 -3.47 -9.60
CA ASP A 31 13.25 -4.64 -9.10
C ASP A 31 13.80 -5.99 -9.62
N GLU A 32 14.57 -5.96 -10.71
CA GLU A 32 15.29 -7.13 -11.21
C GLU A 32 16.43 -7.59 -10.26
N GLY A 33 16.82 -6.75 -9.27
CA GLY A 33 17.96 -7.02 -8.39
C GLY A 33 17.66 -7.03 -6.88
N THR A 34 16.81 -6.14 -6.41
CA THR A 34 16.54 -6.00 -4.96
C THR A 34 15.08 -5.58 -4.75
N PRO A 35 14.25 -6.34 -4.02
CA PRO A 35 12.87 -5.96 -3.77
C PRO A 35 12.77 -4.61 -3.05
N ASP A 36 12.19 -3.61 -3.72
CA ASP A 36 11.90 -2.29 -3.12
C ASP A 36 10.40 -2.14 -2.86
N ASP A 37 9.92 -2.84 -1.85
CA ASP A 37 8.50 -2.80 -1.49
C ASP A 37 8.05 -1.40 -1.03
N GLY A 38 8.93 -0.65 -0.37
CA GLY A 38 8.66 0.74 0.03
C GLY A 38 8.48 1.66 -1.18
N GLY A 39 9.19 1.40 -2.26
CA GLY A 39 9.05 2.12 -3.52
C GLY A 39 7.69 1.87 -4.17
N TRP A 40 7.21 0.65 -4.18
CA TRP A 40 5.88 0.31 -4.73
C TRP A 40 4.75 0.95 -3.93
N LEU A 41 4.84 0.96 -2.60
CA LEU A 41 3.88 1.64 -1.74
C LEU A 41 3.89 3.16 -1.98
N PHE A 42 5.08 3.76 -2.02
CA PHE A 42 5.22 5.19 -2.30
C PHE A 42 4.63 5.56 -3.67
N SER A 43 4.89 4.77 -4.71
CA SER A 43 4.29 4.98 -6.04
C SER A 43 2.77 4.95 -5.97
N ALA A 44 2.20 3.95 -5.28
CA ALA A 44 0.75 3.82 -5.12
C ALA A 44 0.12 5.04 -4.42
N GLU A 45 0.69 5.47 -3.30
CA GLU A 45 0.21 6.64 -2.55
C GLU A 45 0.32 7.93 -3.38
N SER A 46 1.44 8.11 -4.10
CA SER A 46 1.65 9.28 -4.95
C SER A 46 0.66 9.35 -6.11
N HIS A 47 0.34 8.22 -6.76
CA HIS A 47 -0.69 8.15 -7.79
C HIS A 47 -2.09 8.44 -7.22
N LEU A 48 -2.36 7.99 -5.99
CA LEU A 48 -3.62 8.30 -5.32
C LEU A 48 -3.77 9.79 -5.03
N GLU A 49 -2.70 10.45 -4.55
CA GLU A 49 -2.65 11.90 -4.35
C GLU A 49 -2.89 12.70 -5.64
N LEU A 50 -2.44 12.18 -6.78
CA LEU A 50 -2.64 12.77 -8.11
C LEU A 50 -4.00 12.43 -8.74
N GLY A 51 -4.85 11.64 -8.07
CA GLY A 51 -6.15 11.18 -8.57
C GLY A 51 -6.08 10.00 -9.54
N ASP A 52 -4.90 9.41 -9.78
CA ASP A 52 -4.70 8.29 -10.69
C ASP A 52 -5.04 6.94 -10.03
N SER A 53 -6.27 6.79 -9.58
CA SER A 53 -6.72 5.66 -8.76
C SER A 53 -6.57 4.29 -9.43
N ALA A 54 -6.57 4.22 -10.77
CA ALA A 54 -6.33 2.97 -11.50
C ALA A 54 -4.89 2.50 -11.33
N VAL A 55 -3.93 3.41 -11.58
CA VAL A 55 -2.49 3.12 -11.41
C VAL A 55 -2.17 2.84 -9.95
N ALA A 56 -2.74 3.64 -9.02
CA ALA A 56 -2.58 3.40 -7.59
C ALA A 56 -3.00 1.97 -7.19
N LEU A 57 -4.14 1.48 -7.72
CA LEU A 57 -4.60 0.11 -7.47
C LEU A 57 -3.61 -0.94 -7.99
N GLU A 58 -3.12 -0.78 -9.22
CA GLU A 58 -2.11 -1.68 -9.79
C GLU A 58 -0.83 -1.73 -8.93
N ARG A 59 -0.34 -0.58 -8.50
CA ARG A 59 0.85 -0.47 -7.63
C ARG A 59 0.62 -1.12 -6.25
N MET A 60 -0.57 -0.94 -5.67
CA MET A 60 -0.95 -1.60 -4.41
C MET A 60 -1.05 -3.12 -4.56
N GLN A 61 -1.58 -3.62 -5.68
CA GLN A 61 -1.63 -5.05 -5.97
C GLN A 61 -0.23 -5.64 -6.09
N GLU A 62 0.67 -4.96 -6.79
CA GLU A 62 2.04 -5.39 -6.96
C GLU A 62 2.80 -5.38 -5.63
N PHE A 63 2.64 -4.33 -4.83
CA PHE A 63 3.14 -4.28 -3.46
C PHE A 63 2.64 -5.47 -2.63
N GLY A 64 1.32 -5.74 -2.64
CA GLY A 64 0.73 -6.85 -1.90
C GLY A 64 1.21 -8.22 -2.38
N ARG A 65 1.39 -8.41 -3.69
CA ARG A 65 1.93 -9.64 -4.27
C ARG A 65 3.36 -9.89 -3.79
N ARG A 66 4.20 -8.88 -3.82
CA ARG A 66 5.62 -8.96 -3.40
C ARG A 66 5.76 -9.21 -1.92
N TRP A 67 4.98 -8.52 -1.12
CA TRP A 67 4.92 -8.72 0.32
C TRP A 67 4.62 -10.17 0.67
N VAL A 68 3.57 -10.74 0.09
CA VAL A 68 3.18 -12.14 0.34
C VAL A 68 4.27 -13.11 -0.13
N THR A 69 4.85 -12.89 -1.31
CA THR A 69 5.89 -13.76 -1.86
C THR A 69 7.15 -13.74 -0.99
N ALA A 70 7.62 -12.56 -0.61
CA ALA A 70 8.78 -12.42 0.27
C ALA A 70 8.55 -13.05 1.65
N SER A 71 7.34 -12.90 2.17
CA SER A 71 6.93 -13.46 3.46
C SER A 71 6.91 -14.99 3.47
N LEU A 72 6.56 -15.62 2.35
CA LEU A 72 6.53 -17.08 2.24
C LEU A 72 7.94 -17.69 2.04
N GLN A 73 8.89 -16.91 1.51
CA GLN A 73 10.23 -17.40 1.20
C GLN A 73 11.21 -17.31 2.37
N ASP A 74 11.02 -16.35 3.28
CA ASP A 74 11.93 -16.17 4.41
C ASP A 74 11.22 -15.54 5.62
N PRO A 75 10.87 -16.36 6.64
CA PRO A 75 10.24 -15.88 7.87
C PRO A 75 11.06 -14.81 8.61
N TYR A 76 12.40 -14.84 8.49
CA TYR A 76 13.29 -13.84 9.10
C TYR A 76 13.17 -12.48 8.43
N ILE A 77 12.92 -12.45 7.11
CA ILE A 77 12.67 -11.22 6.37
C ILE A 77 11.36 -10.56 6.83
N ILE A 78 10.36 -11.34 7.21
CA ILE A 78 9.11 -10.81 7.80
C ILE A 78 9.40 -10.09 9.11
N GLU A 79 10.13 -10.72 10.01
CA GLU A 79 10.48 -10.12 11.31
C GLU A 79 11.35 -8.87 11.13
N MET A 80 12.37 -8.94 10.28
CA MET A 80 13.24 -7.79 10.00
C MET A 80 12.51 -6.65 9.28
N ARG A 81 11.66 -6.93 8.31
CA ARG A 81 10.84 -5.91 7.65
C ARG A 81 9.79 -5.32 8.57
N PHE A 82 9.22 -6.12 9.45
CA PHE A 82 8.30 -5.66 10.49
C PHE A 82 9.00 -4.74 11.50
N ILE A 83 10.24 -5.04 11.89
CA ILE A 83 11.08 -4.25 12.81
C ILE A 83 11.65 -3.01 12.10
N LEU A 84 12.05 -3.11 10.83
CA LEU A 84 12.62 -2.02 10.04
C LEU A 84 11.55 -1.11 9.42
N SER A 85 10.33 -1.58 9.23
CA SER A 85 9.20 -0.72 8.93
C SER A 85 8.81 0.03 10.19
N THR A 86 9.52 1.11 10.44
CA THR A 86 9.39 1.99 11.61
C THR A 86 7.99 2.59 11.80
N THR A 87 6.99 2.14 11.05
CA THR A 87 5.62 2.59 11.20
C THR A 87 4.60 1.51 10.83
N PRO A 88 4.26 0.58 11.75
CA PRO A 88 3.12 -0.33 11.59
C PRO A 88 1.83 0.39 11.16
N ARG A 89 1.70 1.68 11.52
CA ARG A 89 0.61 2.57 11.10
C ARG A 89 0.51 2.76 9.58
N LEU A 90 1.64 2.82 8.85
CA LEU A 90 1.62 2.99 7.40
C LEU A 90 1.06 1.76 6.69
N TRP A 91 1.45 0.57 7.15
CA TRP A 91 1.02 -0.68 6.53
C TRP A 91 -0.48 -0.93 6.64
N GLY A 92 -1.02 -0.77 7.84
CA GLY A 92 -2.45 -0.96 8.02
C GLY A 92 -3.28 0.11 7.31
N ARG A 93 -2.78 1.36 7.23
CA ARG A 93 -3.41 2.41 6.41
C ARG A 93 -3.36 2.07 4.91
N ALA A 94 -2.22 1.60 4.42
CA ALA A 94 -2.08 1.17 3.03
C ALA A 94 -3.05 0.03 2.68
N TRP A 95 -3.17 -0.98 3.55
CA TRP A 95 -4.14 -2.06 3.36
C TRP A 95 -5.59 -1.57 3.42
N MET A 96 -5.91 -0.63 4.31
CA MET A 96 -7.25 0.00 4.33
C MET A 96 -7.52 0.72 3.02
N GLN A 97 -6.60 1.57 2.55
CA GLN A 97 -6.73 2.30 1.29
C GLN A 97 -6.88 1.36 0.10
N TYR A 98 -6.08 0.28 0.08
CA TYR A 98 -6.20 -0.74 -0.95
C TYR A 98 -7.58 -1.41 -0.93
N GLY A 99 -8.07 -1.77 0.25
CA GLY A 99 -9.41 -2.34 0.39
C GLY A 99 -10.51 -1.41 -0.09
N ASP A 100 -10.48 -0.14 0.33
CA ASP A 100 -11.45 0.89 -0.06
C ASP A 100 -11.41 1.12 -1.59
N LEU A 101 -10.22 1.19 -2.18
CA LEU A 101 -10.03 1.38 -3.61
C LEU A 101 -10.50 0.16 -4.41
N ALA A 102 -10.21 -1.05 -3.95
CA ALA A 102 -10.66 -2.29 -4.57
C ALA A 102 -12.20 -2.39 -4.53
N MET A 103 -12.84 -1.98 -3.43
CA MET A 103 -14.30 -1.89 -3.36
C MET A 103 -14.87 -0.92 -4.39
N ALA A 104 -14.31 0.29 -4.47
CA ALA A 104 -14.74 1.32 -5.42
C ALA A 104 -14.58 0.88 -6.89
N ARG A 105 -13.68 -0.07 -7.16
CA ARG A 105 -13.42 -0.64 -8.50
C ARG A 105 -14.16 -1.95 -8.78
N GLY A 106 -15.04 -2.39 -7.89
CA GLY A 106 -15.80 -3.63 -8.08
C GLY A 106 -14.92 -4.90 -7.98
N ALA A 107 -13.84 -4.86 -7.22
CA ALA A 107 -12.93 -5.99 -6.98
C ALA A 107 -13.07 -6.53 -5.54
N PRO A 108 -14.22 -7.14 -5.17
CA PRO A 108 -14.52 -7.51 -3.78
C PRO A 108 -13.56 -8.56 -3.21
N ALA A 109 -13.01 -9.44 -4.02
CA ALA A 109 -12.04 -10.44 -3.58
C ALA A 109 -10.73 -9.79 -3.09
N HIS A 110 -10.26 -8.75 -3.79
CA HIS A 110 -9.08 -7.98 -3.39
C HIS A 110 -9.36 -7.15 -2.13
N ALA A 111 -10.52 -6.51 -2.06
CA ALA A 111 -10.94 -5.75 -0.89
C ALA A 111 -11.00 -6.65 0.36
N ARG A 112 -11.62 -7.83 0.25
CA ARG A 112 -11.69 -8.81 1.34
C ARG A 112 -10.30 -9.19 1.86
N ARG A 113 -9.37 -9.48 0.94
CA ARG A 113 -7.99 -9.81 1.31
C ARG A 113 -7.32 -8.65 2.06
N ALA A 114 -7.46 -7.43 1.57
CA ALA A 114 -6.89 -6.24 2.19
C ALA A 114 -7.43 -6.00 3.60
N TYR A 115 -8.74 -6.06 3.81
CA TYR A 115 -9.33 -5.86 5.12
C TYR A 115 -8.98 -6.99 6.11
N LYS A 116 -8.86 -8.24 5.65
CA LYS A 116 -8.36 -9.34 6.49
C LYS A 116 -6.92 -9.07 6.96
N MET A 117 -6.07 -8.46 6.12
CA MET A 117 -4.71 -8.06 6.53
C MET A 117 -4.75 -7.00 7.64
N VAL A 118 -5.62 -6.00 7.54
CA VAL A 118 -5.78 -4.98 8.60
C VAL A 118 -6.20 -5.61 9.92
N VAL A 119 -7.21 -6.49 9.89
CA VAL A 119 -7.68 -7.20 11.09
C VAL A 119 -6.55 -8.04 11.67
N GLY A 120 -5.89 -8.88 10.87
CA GLY A 120 -4.81 -9.76 11.33
C GLY A 120 -3.62 -9.02 11.94
N LEU A 121 -3.29 -7.82 11.39
CA LEU A 121 -2.19 -7.00 11.90
C LEU A 121 -2.52 -6.29 13.23
N TRP A 122 -3.80 -5.90 13.43
CA TRP A 122 -4.13 -4.93 14.46
C TRP A 122 -5.27 -5.34 15.41
N GLU A 123 -5.82 -6.54 15.27
CA GLU A 123 -6.95 -6.98 16.11
C GLU A 123 -6.65 -6.86 17.62
N HIS A 124 -5.40 -7.13 18.00
CA HIS A 124 -4.90 -7.01 19.37
C HIS A 124 -3.95 -5.81 19.57
N GLY A 125 -3.98 -4.86 18.63
CA GLY A 125 -3.09 -3.68 18.66
C GLY A 125 -3.61 -2.58 19.59
N ASP A 126 -2.79 -1.53 19.69
CA ASP A 126 -3.07 -0.36 20.51
C ASP A 126 -4.45 0.28 20.22
N PRO A 127 -5.07 0.96 21.20
CA PRO A 127 -6.36 1.66 21.01
C PRO A 127 -6.38 2.61 19.80
N VAL A 128 -5.23 3.19 19.46
CA VAL A 128 -5.09 4.14 18.34
C VAL A 128 -5.35 3.50 16.97
N VAL A 129 -5.18 2.19 16.82
CA VAL A 129 -5.43 1.46 15.56
C VAL A 129 -6.80 0.78 15.52
N GLN A 130 -7.49 0.66 16.66
CA GLN A 130 -8.79 0.01 16.74
C GLN A 130 -9.87 0.59 15.82
N PRO A 131 -9.93 1.91 15.54
CA PRO A 131 -10.88 2.44 14.54
C PRO A 131 -10.69 1.82 13.14
N PHE A 132 -9.46 1.51 12.72
CA PHE A 132 -9.20 0.84 11.45
C PHE A 132 -9.69 -0.62 11.46
N VAL A 133 -9.46 -1.33 12.57
CA VAL A 133 -9.95 -2.71 12.75
C VAL A 133 -11.48 -2.75 12.69
N THR A 134 -12.13 -1.84 13.39
CA THR A 134 -13.60 -1.72 13.38
C THR A 134 -14.12 -1.48 11.96
N LYS A 135 -13.52 -0.53 11.23
CA LYS A 135 -13.89 -0.24 9.84
C LYS A 135 -13.65 -1.46 8.94
N ALA A 136 -12.51 -2.15 9.08
CA ALA A 136 -12.20 -3.33 8.29
C ALA A 136 -13.18 -4.49 8.56
N LYS A 137 -13.53 -4.75 9.81
CA LYS A 137 -14.53 -5.76 10.20
C LYS A 137 -15.92 -5.43 9.63
N ALA A 138 -16.34 -4.17 9.69
CA ALA A 138 -17.60 -3.73 9.09
C ALA A 138 -17.63 -3.93 7.58
N ALA A 139 -16.55 -3.57 6.89
CA ALA A 139 -16.42 -3.79 5.44
C ALA A 139 -16.42 -5.30 5.08
N LEU A 140 -15.76 -6.14 5.87
CA LEU A 140 -15.78 -7.60 5.68
C LEU A 140 -17.20 -8.17 5.84
N ALA A 141 -17.95 -7.69 6.83
CA ALA A 141 -19.34 -8.10 7.03
C ALA A 141 -20.23 -7.74 5.84
N GLN A 142 -20.04 -6.57 5.23
CA GLN A 142 -20.77 -6.16 4.00
C GLN A 142 -20.42 -7.02 2.80
N LEU A 143 -19.18 -7.54 2.72
CA LEU A 143 -18.74 -8.41 1.62
C LEU A 143 -19.29 -9.84 1.71
N GLY A 144 -19.95 -10.19 2.80
CA GLY A 144 -20.41 -11.54 3.07
C GLY A 144 -19.25 -12.51 3.40
N ASN A 145 -19.56 -13.61 4.01
CA ASN A 145 -18.57 -14.68 4.26
C ASN A 145 -18.14 -15.38 2.97
#